data_1fcfe749af236d8720fb7539e65c628f
#
_entry.id   1fcfe749af236d8720fb7539e65c628f
#
_cell.length_a   1.000
_cell.length_b   1.000
_cell.length_c   1.000
_cell.angle_alpha   90.00
_cell.angle_beta   90.00
_cell.angle_gamma   90.00
#
_symmetry.space_group_name_H-M   'P 1'
#
loop_
_entity.id
_entity.type
_entity.pdbx_description
1 polymer ?
#
loop_
_entity_poly.entity_id
_entity_poly.type
_entity_poly.pdbx_seq_one_letter_code
_entity_poly.pdbx_strand_id
1 'polypeptide(L)'
;VWWGNETGGLPLPLGGNTVRRDLGDLIPQVSSLLRESIAYGLEHREESVEYSLQFGRDLNLAQADEFIAMYVNDRTLDYGDDGREAVRLFLERAHRMGIIPQMPELDFVR
;
A
#
# COMPACT_ATOMS: atom_id res chain seq x y z
N VAL A 1 -14.72 -2.76 8.79
CA VAL A 1 -15.81 -3.66 9.20
C VAL A 1 -16.58 -4.18 8.00
N TRP A 2 -17.23 -3.33 7.20
CA TRP A 2 -18.02 -3.76 6.02
C TRP A 2 -17.22 -4.62 5.04
N TRP A 3 -16.06 -4.16 4.59
CA TRP A 3 -15.21 -4.88 3.64
C TRP A 3 -14.82 -6.29 4.13
N GLY A 4 -14.37 -6.39 5.38
CA GLY A 4 -14.02 -7.68 5.97
C GLY A 4 -15.21 -8.64 6.02
N ASN A 5 -16.40 -8.16 6.34
CA ASN A 5 -17.62 -8.99 6.36
C ASN A 5 -17.99 -9.48 4.96
N GLU A 6 -17.87 -8.61 3.94
CA GLU A 6 -18.19 -8.93 2.55
C GLU A 6 -17.17 -9.84 1.85
N THR A 7 -15.96 -9.92 2.38
CA THR A 7 -14.84 -10.61 1.73
C THR A 7 -14.28 -11.79 2.53
N GLY A 8 -14.90 -12.12 3.66
CA GLY A 8 -14.40 -13.18 4.53
C GLY A 8 -13.11 -12.83 5.26
N GLY A 9 -12.89 -11.55 5.53
CA GLY A 9 -11.75 -11.07 6.33
C GLY A 9 -10.56 -10.54 5.54
N LEU A 10 -10.69 -10.33 4.21
CA LEU A 10 -9.62 -9.73 3.43
C LEU A 10 -9.29 -8.30 3.91
N PRO A 11 -8.01 -7.88 3.87
CA PRO A 11 -7.61 -6.52 4.21
C PRO A 11 -8.22 -5.52 3.24
N LEU A 12 -8.57 -4.32 3.71
CA LEU A 12 -9.03 -3.24 2.85
C LEU A 12 -7.83 -2.59 2.17
N PRO A 13 -7.76 -2.57 0.82
CA PRO A 13 -6.70 -1.83 0.12
C PRO A 13 -6.89 -0.32 0.33
N LEU A 14 -5.97 0.32 1.05
CA LEU A 14 -5.98 1.77 1.28
C LEU A 14 -5.15 2.53 0.25
N GLY A 15 -4.11 1.92 -0.27
CA GLY A 15 -3.23 2.49 -1.26
C GLY A 15 -2.25 1.45 -1.79
N GLY A 16 -1.49 1.84 -2.80
CA GLY A 16 -0.47 0.98 -3.38
C GLY A 16 0.54 1.79 -4.17
N ASN A 17 1.77 1.31 -4.21
CA ASN A 17 2.80 1.85 -5.07
C ASN A 17 2.70 1.19 -6.44
N THR A 18 2.72 1.99 -7.48
CA THR A 18 2.73 1.51 -8.87
C THR A 18 3.99 1.94 -9.58
N VAL A 19 4.48 1.10 -10.46
CA VAL A 19 5.64 1.37 -11.28
C VAL A 19 5.25 1.33 -12.76
N ARG A 20 5.81 2.22 -13.56
CA ARG A 20 5.55 2.29 -14.99
C ARG A 20 6.10 1.04 -15.71
N ARG A 21 5.28 0.42 -16.56
CA ARG A 21 5.66 -0.78 -17.31
C ARG A 21 6.80 -0.51 -18.32
N ASP A 22 6.91 0.71 -18.82
CA ASP A 22 7.95 1.09 -19.79
C ASP A 22 9.37 1.18 -19.20
N LEU A 23 9.52 1.06 -17.87
CA LEU A 23 10.82 0.90 -17.22
C LEU A 23 11.44 -0.48 -17.50
N GLY A 24 10.66 -1.46 -17.96
CA GLY A 24 11.17 -2.76 -18.42
C GLY A 24 12.09 -3.42 -17.40
N ASP A 25 13.32 -3.71 -17.77
CA ASP A 25 14.30 -4.42 -16.96
C ASP A 25 14.74 -3.67 -15.69
N LEU A 26 14.40 -2.38 -15.55
CA LEU A 26 14.66 -1.60 -14.34
C LEU A 26 13.62 -1.85 -13.24
N ILE A 27 12.48 -2.43 -13.56
CA ILE A 27 11.39 -2.64 -12.58
C ILE A 27 11.86 -3.40 -11.33
N PRO A 28 12.61 -4.51 -11.43
CA PRO A 28 13.08 -5.21 -10.23
C PRO A 28 14.00 -4.36 -9.35
N GLN A 29 14.85 -3.54 -9.96
CA GLN A 29 15.78 -2.65 -9.22
C GLN A 29 15.01 -1.54 -8.51
N VAL A 30 14.05 -0.90 -9.17
CA VAL A 30 13.18 0.12 -8.57
C VAL A 30 12.39 -0.47 -7.41
N SER A 31 11.82 -1.66 -7.59
CA SER A 31 11.07 -2.37 -6.55
C SER A 31 11.95 -2.69 -5.33
N SER A 32 13.19 -3.17 -5.55
CA SER A 32 14.14 -3.46 -4.47
C SER A 32 14.49 -2.20 -3.68
N LEU A 33 14.84 -1.12 -4.36
CA LEU A 33 15.18 0.15 -3.71
C LEU A 33 14.00 0.71 -2.89
N LEU A 34 12.79 0.64 -3.43
CA LEU A 34 11.60 1.08 -2.71
C LEU A 34 11.36 0.23 -1.46
N ARG A 35 11.48 -1.10 -1.60
CA ARG A 35 11.33 -2.03 -0.49
C ARG A 35 12.37 -1.80 0.61
N GLU A 36 13.63 -1.60 0.24
CA GLU A 36 14.71 -1.28 1.19
C GLU A 36 14.45 0.03 1.93
N SER A 37 13.96 1.05 1.23
CA SER A 37 13.58 2.33 1.83
C SER A 37 12.44 2.18 2.83
N ILE A 38 11.41 1.40 2.50
CA ILE A 38 10.28 1.12 3.40
C ILE A 38 10.75 0.33 4.62
N ALA A 39 11.56 -0.71 4.42
CA ALA A 39 12.12 -1.52 5.51
C ALA A 39 12.93 -0.65 6.47
N TYR A 40 13.79 0.22 5.95
CA TYR A 40 14.55 1.16 6.76
C TYR A 40 13.62 2.07 7.59
N GLY A 41 12.59 2.63 6.96
CA GLY A 41 11.62 3.47 7.66
C GLY A 41 10.88 2.74 8.78
N LEU A 42 10.53 1.47 8.59
CA LEU A 42 9.90 0.63 9.61
C LEU A 42 10.85 0.29 10.76
N GLU A 43 12.11 0.02 10.47
CA GLU A 43 13.14 -0.24 11.47
C GLU A 43 13.50 1.02 12.28
N HIS A 44 13.40 2.20 11.66
CA HIS A 44 13.68 3.52 12.26
C HIS A 44 12.39 4.33 12.41
N ARG A 45 11.34 3.67 12.91
CA ARG A 45 9.98 4.20 12.92
C ARG A 45 9.86 5.52 13.66
N GLU A 46 10.43 5.65 14.84
CA GLU A 46 10.34 6.86 15.66
C GLU A 46 10.94 8.07 14.92
N GLU A 47 12.13 7.93 14.39
CA GLU A 47 12.81 8.96 13.59
C GLU A 47 12.03 9.30 12.31
N SER A 48 11.49 8.29 11.65
CA SER A 48 10.70 8.48 10.42
C SER A 48 9.39 9.20 10.67
N VAL A 49 8.70 8.89 11.77
CA VAL A 49 7.47 9.59 12.18
C VAL A 49 7.79 11.04 12.58
N GLU A 50 8.86 11.27 13.35
CA GLU A 50 9.29 12.60 13.74
C GLU A 50 9.61 13.47 12.51
N TYR A 51 10.35 12.92 11.55
CA TYR A 51 10.62 13.61 10.28
C TYR A 51 9.32 13.97 9.53
N SER A 52 8.35 13.08 9.51
CA SER A 52 7.08 13.30 8.78
C SER A 52 6.16 14.34 9.43
N LEU A 53 6.36 14.69 10.71
CA LEU A 53 5.59 15.74 11.39
C LEU A 53 5.66 17.10 10.70
N GLN A 54 6.78 17.43 10.04
CA GLN A 54 6.92 18.68 9.30
C GLN A 54 5.93 18.82 8.12
N PHE A 55 5.38 17.69 7.66
CA PHE A 55 4.38 17.63 6.59
C PHE A 55 2.96 17.41 7.11
N GLY A 56 2.83 17.08 8.40
CA GLY A 56 1.54 16.87 9.08
C GLY A 56 0.91 18.22 9.47
N ARG A 57 -0.41 18.33 9.33
CA ARG A 57 -1.16 19.50 9.77
C ARG A 57 -1.65 19.25 11.18
N ASP A 58 -1.09 19.96 12.15
CA ASP A 58 -1.54 19.99 13.55
C ASP A 58 -1.60 18.61 14.27
N LEU A 59 -0.83 17.62 13.78
CA LEU A 59 -0.72 16.31 14.41
C LEU A 59 0.41 16.32 15.46
N ASN A 60 0.14 15.72 16.62
CA ASN A 60 1.21 15.36 17.55
C ASN A 60 1.89 14.05 17.14
N LEU A 61 3.01 13.71 17.78
CA LEU A 61 3.81 12.53 17.45
C LEU A 61 2.98 11.22 17.51
N ALA A 62 2.16 11.04 18.54
CA ALA A 62 1.34 9.83 18.71
C ALA A 62 0.25 9.71 17.63
N GLN A 63 -0.40 10.82 17.29
CA GLN A 63 -1.41 10.85 16.22
C GLN A 63 -0.79 10.59 14.84
N ALA A 64 0.39 11.16 14.59
CA ALA A 64 1.13 10.93 13.35
C ALA A 64 1.56 9.46 13.23
N ASP A 65 2.06 8.85 14.30
CA ASP A 65 2.45 7.45 14.34
C ASP A 65 1.27 6.52 14.05
N GLU A 66 0.13 6.74 14.71
CA GLU A 66 -1.09 5.97 14.49
C GLU A 66 -1.61 6.11 13.04
N PHE A 67 -1.63 7.32 12.50
CA PHE A 67 -2.05 7.58 11.13
C PHE A 67 -1.14 6.90 10.11
N ILE A 68 0.18 7.04 10.27
CA ILE A 68 1.17 6.44 9.37
C ILE A 68 1.08 4.91 9.43
N ALA A 69 0.84 4.31 10.59
CA ALA A 69 0.73 2.86 10.75
C ALA A 69 -0.40 2.23 9.91
N MET A 70 -1.45 2.99 9.59
CA MET A 70 -2.52 2.51 8.70
C MET A 70 -2.04 2.32 7.26
N TYR A 71 -1.06 3.11 6.81
CA TYR A 71 -0.60 3.15 5.43
C TYR A 71 0.79 2.51 5.23
N VAL A 72 1.62 2.53 6.26
CA VAL A 72 2.99 2.01 6.20
C VAL A 72 3.19 0.97 7.31
N ASN A 73 3.20 -0.29 6.91
CA ASN A 73 3.31 -1.46 7.79
C ASN A 73 3.89 -2.65 7.00
N ASP A 74 3.87 -3.83 7.57
CA ASP A 74 4.42 -5.04 6.94
C ASP A 74 3.79 -5.34 5.57
N ARG A 75 2.52 -4.98 5.35
CA ARG A 75 1.86 -5.13 4.05
C ARG A 75 2.38 -4.16 2.99
N THR A 76 3.04 -3.08 3.40
CA THR A 76 3.74 -2.18 2.46
C THR A 76 5.01 -2.82 1.91
N LEU A 77 5.63 -3.72 2.68
CA LEU A 77 6.77 -4.53 2.21
C LEU A 77 6.34 -5.66 1.28
N ASP A 78 5.26 -6.34 1.63
CA ASP A 78 4.65 -7.40 0.81
C ASP A 78 3.16 -7.47 1.11
N TYR A 79 2.34 -7.40 0.07
CA TYR A 79 0.90 -7.55 0.21
C TYR A 79 0.47 -8.89 0.80
N GLY A 80 1.27 -9.95 0.64
CA GLY A 80 0.83 -11.32 0.87
C GLY A 80 -0.21 -11.77 -0.16
N ASP A 81 -0.58 -13.03 -0.14
CA ASP A 81 -1.56 -13.56 -1.10
C ASP A 81 -2.96 -12.97 -0.86
N ASP A 82 -3.34 -12.81 0.40
CA ASP A 82 -4.61 -12.18 0.78
C ASP A 82 -4.69 -10.70 0.40
N GLY A 83 -3.59 -9.96 0.51
CA GLY A 83 -3.52 -8.57 0.07
C GLY A 83 -3.63 -8.42 -1.44
N ARG A 84 -2.96 -9.27 -2.21
CA ARG A 84 -3.08 -9.31 -3.68
C ARG A 84 -4.51 -9.65 -4.12
N GLU A 85 -5.12 -10.62 -3.46
CA GLU A 85 -6.52 -10.98 -3.71
C GLU A 85 -7.47 -9.84 -3.35
N ALA A 86 -7.22 -9.13 -2.26
CA ALA A 86 -8.01 -7.97 -1.85
C ALA A 86 -7.97 -6.86 -2.91
N VAL A 87 -6.79 -6.54 -3.45
CA VAL A 87 -6.64 -5.56 -4.53
C VAL A 87 -7.39 -5.99 -5.79
N ARG A 88 -7.25 -7.26 -6.19
CA ARG A 88 -7.95 -7.82 -7.35
C ARG A 88 -9.47 -7.69 -7.19
N LEU A 89 -9.99 -8.15 -6.08
CA LEU A 89 -11.43 -8.12 -5.80
C LEU A 89 -11.98 -6.69 -5.70
N PHE A 90 -11.21 -5.78 -5.10
CA PHE A 90 -11.59 -4.37 -5.01
C PHE A 90 -11.78 -3.75 -6.41
N LEU A 91 -10.81 -3.96 -7.29
CA LEU A 91 -10.86 -3.43 -8.66
C LEU A 91 -11.93 -4.12 -9.52
N GLU A 92 -12.11 -5.43 -9.37
CA GLU A 92 -13.21 -6.14 -10.03
C GLU A 92 -14.59 -5.60 -9.63
N ARG A 93 -14.80 -5.33 -8.35
CA ARG A 93 -16.05 -4.74 -7.87
C ARG A 93 -16.24 -3.34 -8.42
N ALA A 94 -15.20 -2.51 -8.43
CA ALA A 94 -15.24 -1.18 -9.02
C ALA A 94 -15.60 -1.21 -10.51
N HIS A 95 -15.02 -2.15 -11.26
CA HIS A 95 -15.34 -2.34 -12.67
C HIS A 95 -16.80 -2.82 -12.87
N ARG A 96 -17.22 -3.82 -12.11
CA ARG A 96 -18.58 -4.36 -12.16
C ARG A 96 -19.65 -3.33 -11.83
N MET A 97 -19.33 -2.39 -10.94
CA MET A 97 -20.20 -1.27 -10.57
C MET A 97 -20.13 -0.09 -11.56
N GLY A 98 -19.29 -0.16 -12.59
CA GLY A 98 -19.11 0.90 -13.58
C GLY A 98 -18.32 2.11 -13.08
N ILE A 99 -17.63 2.00 -11.93
CA ILE A 99 -16.79 3.08 -11.38
C ILE A 99 -15.51 3.24 -12.22
N ILE A 100 -14.93 2.13 -12.65
CA ILE A 100 -13.81 2.13 -13.59
C ILE A 100 -14.22 1.50 -14.91
N PRO A 101 -13.77 2.05 -16.06
CA PRO A 101 -14.27 1.65 -17.39
C PRO A 101 -13.79 0.25 -17.81
N GLN A 102 -12.66 -0.19 -17.29
CA GLN A 102 -12.09 -1.50 -17.61
C GLN A 102 -11.30 -2.05 -16.42
N MET A 103 -11.23 -3.39 -16.34
CA MET A 103 -10.38 -4.05 -15.36
C MET A 103 -8.92 -3.90 -15.76
N PRO A 104 -8.06 -3.33 -14.90
CA PRO A 104 -6.63 -3.25 -15.20
C PRO A 104 -5.98 -4.64 -15.13
N GLU A 105 -4.94 -4.83 -15.93
CA GLU A 105 -4.06 -5.98 -15.78
C GLU A 105 -3.20 -5.79 -14.52
N LEU A 106 -3.24 -6.78 -13.63
CA LEU A 106 -2.52 -6.74 -12.36
C LEU A 106 -1.27 -7.61 -12.41
N ASP A 107 -0.12 -6.97 -12.44
CA ASP A 107 1.19 -7.59 -12.26
C ASP A 107 1.78 -7.12 -10.95
N PHE A 108 1.97 -8.03 -10.01
CA PHE A 108 2.63 -7.71 -8.75
C PHE A 108 4.12 -8.03 -8.88
N VAL A 109 4.96 -7.01 -8.69
CA VAL A 109 6.41 -7.19 -8.62
C VAL A 109 6.76 -7.83 -7.28
N ARG A 110 7.39 -8.98 -7.34
CA ARG A 110 7.73 -9.79 -6.16
C ARG A 110 9.24 -9.79 -5.88
#